data_df069db76acb01824d2aa63412563168
#
_entry.id   df069db76acb01824d2aa63412563168
#
_cell.length_a   1.000
_cell.length_b   1.000
_cell.length_c   1.000
_cell.angle_alpha   90.00
_cell.angle_beta   90.00
_cell.angle_gamma   90.00
#
_symmetry.space_group_name_H-M   'P 1'
#
loop_
_entity.id
_entity.type
_entity.pdbx_description
1 polymer ?
#
loop_
_entity_poly.entity_id
_entity_poly.type
_entity_poly.pdbx_seq_one_letter_code
_entity_poly.pdbx_strand_id
1 'polypeptide(L)'
;MFPWESSLTGLETSPGERYGRAQIHITGDIAFAAKQFWRASKDVNWLQEIGYPLVYETAEYWASRVEYDVTSDRYVINHVMPPDEYHYPVNNSVYTNVVAKINLLFAKEAATALGRESPQEWSTIAEKLVIPFDSENNFHPEYEGYTLDKEVKQADAILIGYPLMYEMDKQVSDLVLISIS
;
A
#
# COMPACT_ATOMS: atom_id res chain seq x y z
N MET A 1 -5.11 -5.56 -11.03
CA MET A 1 -4.94 -4.12 -10.69
C MET A 1 -6.26 -3.39 -10.91
N PHE A 2 -6.65 -2.51 -9.97
CA PHE A 2 -7.79 -1.62 -10.14
C PHE A 2 -7.39 -0.33 -10.88
N PRO A 3 -8.29 0.26 -11.68
CA PRO A 3 -8.01 1.52 -12.37
C PRO A 3 -7.96 2.69 -11.38
N TRP A 4 -7.24 3.76 -11.74
CA TRP A 4 -7.29 5.03 -11.02
C TRP A 4 -8.65 5.70 -11.16
N GLU A 5 -9.12 5.82 -12.40
CA GLU A 5 -10.47 6.25 -12.69
C GLU A 5 -11.17 5.21 -13.56
N SER A 6 -12.45 5.00 -13.34
CA SER A 6 -13.25 4.13 -14.20
C SER A 6 -14.66 4.67 -14.36
N SER A 7 -15.25 4.33 -15.50
CA SER A 7 -16.64 4.62 -15.84
C SER A 7 -17.45 3.33 -15.91
N LEU A 8 -18.49 3.30 -16.73
CA LEU A 8 -19.44 2.21 -16.87
C LEU A 8 -18.79 0.83 -17.15
N THR A 9 -17.69 0.82 -17.85
CA THR A 9 -17.02 -0.42 -18.29
C THR A 9 -16.05 -0.98 -17.24
N GLY A 10 -15.71 -0.22 -16.20
CA GLY A 10 -14.66 -0.58 -15.23
C GLY A 10 -13.23 -0.49 -15.79
N LEU A 11 -13.07 -0.02 -17.03
CA LEU A 11 -11.75 0.21 -17.60
C LEU A 11 -11.19 1.56 -17.17
N GLU A 12 -9.85 1.67 -17.19
CA GLU A 12 -9.13 2.91 -16.91
C GLU A 12 -9.57 4.03 -17.88
N THR A 13 -9.93 5.18 -17.32
CA THR A 13 -10.39 6.37 -18.07
C THR A 13 -9.62 7.64 -17.73
N SER A 14 -8.59 7.56 -16.90
CA SER A 14 -7.77 8.74 -16.57
C SER A 14 -7.10 9.35 -17.82
N PRO A 15 -6.92 10.67 -17.86
CA PRO A 15 -6.49 11.38 -19.08
C PRO A 15 -5.01 11.16 -19.45
N GLY A 16 -4.26 10.46 -18.65
CA GLY A 16 -2.85 10.21 -18.91
C GLY A 16 -2.48 8.76 -18.66
N GLU A 17 -1.83 8.15 -19.62
CA GLU A 17 -1.39 6.73 -19.54
C GLU A 17 -0.58 6.43 -18.27
N ARG A 18 0.20 7.42 -17.80
CA ARG A 18 0.99 7.30 -16.57
C ARG A 18 0.14 7.11 -15.31
N TYR A 19 -1.03 7.75 -15.22
CA TYR A 19 -1.90 7.63 -14.04
C TYR A 19 -2.41 6.20 -13.88
N GLY A 20 -3.07 5.67 -14.88
CA GLY A 20 -3.60 4.31 -14.84
C GLY A 20 -2.54 3.22 -14.70
N ARG A 21 -1.30 3.46 -15.17
CA ARG A 21 -0.23 2.47 -15.09
C ARG A 21 0.63 2.56 -13.84
N ALA A 22 0.78 3.73 -13.25
CA ALA A 22 1.76 3.98 -12.19
C ALA A 22 1.13 4.22 -10.81
N GLN A 23 -0.13 4.68 -10.73
CA GLN A 23 -0.84 4.84 -9.45
C GLN A 23 -1.44 3.51 -8.99
N ILE A 24 -0.59 2.55 -8.77
CA ILE A 24 -0.99 1.17 -8.44
C ILE A 24 -1.49 1.00 -7.01
N HIS A 25 -1.27 1.99 -6.15
CA HIS A 25 -1.74 2.00 -4.77
C HIS A 25 -3.26 1.83 -4.65
N ILE A 26 -4.04 2.25 -5.67
CA ILE A 26 -5.50 2.07 -5.72
C ILE A 26 -5.90 0.61 -5.45
N THR A 27 -5.11 -0.35 -5.93
CA THR A 27 -5.36 -1.77 -5.67
C THR A 27 -5.31 -2.09 -4.18
N GLY A 28 -4.36 -1.50 -3.46
CA GLY A 28 -4.26 -1.62 -2.01
C GLY A 28 -5.35 -0.84 -1.26
N ASP A 29 -5.74 0.33 -1.78
CA ASP A 29 -6.81 1.16 -1.18
C ASP A 29 -8.15 0.43 -1.19
N ILE A 30 -8.47 -0.27 -2.27
CA ILE A 30 -9.66 -1.12 -2.36
C ILE A 30 -9.60 -2.27 -1.34
N ALA A 31 -8.44 -2.92 -1.21
CA ALA A 31 -8.26 -3.98 -0.22
C ALA A 31 -8.34 -3.44 1.22
N PHE A 32 -7.82 -2.23 1.46
CA PHE A 32 -7.96 -1.56 2.75
C PHE A 32 -9.41 -1.25 3.09
N ALA A 33 -10.20 -0.75 2.14
CA ALA A 33 -11.65 -0.55 2.33
C ALA A 33 -12.37 -1.87 2.67
N ALA A 34 -12.03 -2.96 1.98
CA ALA A 34 -12.56 -4.29 2.29
C ALA A 34 -12.19 -4.75 3.72
N LYS A 35 -10.95 -4.50 4.16
CA LYS A 35 -10.51 -4.75 5.53
C LYS A 35 -11.32 -3.98 6.56
N GLN A 36 -11.59 -2.69 6.31
CA GLN A 36 -12.40 -1.86 7.20
C GLN A 36 -13.83 -2.38 7.30
N PHE A 37 -14.44 -2.73 6.16
CA PHE A 37 -15.79 -3.31 6.15
C PHE A 37 -15.84 -4.63 6.94
N TRP A 38 -14.90 -5.54 6.68
CA TRP A 38 -14.79 -6.80 7.44
C TRP A 38 -14.64 -6.57 8.94
N ARG A 39 -13.78 -5.66 9.33
CA ARG A 39 -13.54 -5.36 10.75
C ARG A 39 -14.77 -4.76 11.44
N ALA A 40 -15.56 -3.98 10.73
CA ALA A 40 -16.78 -3.36 11.25
C ALA A 40 -17.97 -4.33 11.28
N SER A 41 -18.17 -5.11 10.21
CA SER A 41 -19.35 -5.96 10.06
C SER A 41 -19.20 -7.34 10.69
N LYS A 42 -17.99 -7.92 10.64
CA LYS A 42 -17.72 -9.33 10.96
C LYS A 42 -18.61 -10.32 10.19
N ASP A 43 -19.12 -9.90 9.04
CA ASP A 43 -19.97 -10.71 8.18
C ASP A 43 -19.15 -11.77 7.44
N VAL A 44 -19.22 -13.01 7.96
CA VAL A 44 -18.47 -14.14 7.40
C VAL A 44 -18.96 -14.52 6.00
N ASN A 45 -20.27 -14.35 5.73
CA ASN A 45 -20.81 -14.67 4.39
C ASN A 45 -20.26 -13.68 3.37
N TRP A 46 -20.29 -12.39 3.68
CA TRP A 46 -19.66 -11.38 2.84
C TRP A 46 -18.17 -11.64 2.64
N LEU A 47 -17.44 -11.99 3.72
CA LEU A 47 -16.03 -12.30 3.61
C LEU A 47 -15.79 -13.47 2.66
N GLN A 48 -16.60 -14.53 2.75
CA GLN A 48 -16.46 -15.73 1.92
C GLN A 48 -16.78 -15.47 0.45
N GLU A 49 -17.85 -14.72 0.17
CA GLU A 49 -18.40 -14.56 -1.18
C GLU A 49 -17.78 -13.42 -1.96
N ILE A 50 -17.38 -12.34 -1.27
CA ILE A 50 -16.91 -11.08 -1.88
C ILE A 50 -15.54 -10.69 -1.36
N GLY A 51 -15.38 -10.58 -0.04
CA GLY A 51 -14.19 -10.01 0.58
C GLY A 51 -12.93 -10.80 0.28
N TYR A 52 -12.95 -12.10 0.51
CA TYR A 52 -11.77 -12.95 0.30
C TYR A 52 -11.36 -13.10 -1.18
N PRO A 53 -12.26 -13.37 -2.13
CA PRO A 53 -11.89 -13.33 -3.54
C PRO A 53 -11.24 -12.02 -3.95
N LEU A 54 -11.79 -10.89 -3.52
CA LEU A 54 -11.23 -9.56 -3.80
C LEU A 54 -9.80 -9.42 -3.25
N VAL A 55 -9.60 -9.70 -1.95
CA VAL A 55 -8.30 -9.47 -1.33
C VAL A 55 -7.27 -10.53 -1.71
N TYR A 56 -7.69 -11.71 -2.12
CA TYR A 56 -6.84 -12.74 -2.71
C TYR A 56 -6.22 -12.22 -4.02
N GLU A 57 -7.06 -11.80 -4.96
CA GLU A 57 -6.60 -11.31 -6.28
C GLU A 57 -5.71 -10.07 -6.16
N THR A 58 -6.00 -9.18 -5.22
CA THR A 58 -5.15 -8.01 -4.98
C THR A 58 -3.82 -8.39 -4.31
N ALA A 59 -3.79 -9.40 -3.45
CA ALA A 59 -2.55 -9.93 -2.87
C ALA A 59 -1.67 -10.61 -3.93
N GLU A 60 -2.27 -11.42 -4.82
CA GLU A 60 -1.57 -12.00 -5.98
C GLU A 60 -0.99 -10.92 -6.89
N TYR A 61 -1.74 -9.85 -7.13
CA TYR A 61 -1.21 -8.70 -7.86
C TYR A 61 0.04 -8.13 -7.20
N TRP A 62 0.05 -7.90 -5.89
CA TRP A 62 1.23 -7.40 -5.18
C TRP A 62 2.39 -8.38 -5.22
N ALA A 63 2.13 -9.68 -5.03
CA ALA A 63 3.15 -10.71 -5.15
C ALA A 63 3.82 -10.73 -6.53
N SER A 64 3.04 -10.49 -7.59
CA SER A 64 3.55 -10.41 -8.95
C SER A 64 4.25 -9.08 -9.28
N ARG A 65 4.01 -8.02 -8.48
CA ARG A 65 4.49 -6.65 -8.77
C ARG A 65 5.78 -6.28 -8.06
N VAL A 66 6.05 -6.92 -6.94
CA VAL A 66 7.29 -6.67 -6.20
C VAL A 66 8.50 -7.27 -6.92
N GLU A 67 9.64 -6.63 -6.76
CA GLU A 67 10.92 -7.10 -7.24
C GLU A 67 11.79 -7.48 -6.03
N TYR A 68 12.48 -8.62 -6.11
CA TYR A 68 13.38 -9.04 -5.04
C TYR A 68 14.79 -8.52 -5.28
N ASP A 69 15.27 -7.66 -4.39
CA ASP A 69 16.66 -7.20 -4.40
C ASP A 69 17.52 -8.15 -3.56
N VAL A 70 18.33 -8.94 -4.26
CA VAL A 70 19.25 -9.91 -3.64
C VAL A 70 20.35 -9.24 -2.81
N THR A 71 20.67 -7.98 -3.08
CA THR A 71 21.75 -7.26 -2.37
C THR A 71 21.31 -6.88 -0.96
N SER A 72 20.09 -6.39 -0.82
CA SER A 72 19.53 -5.98 0.46
C SER A 72 18.73 -7.08 1.15
N ASP A 73 18.46 -8.20 0.50
CA ASP A 73 17.52 -9.25 0.94
C ASP A 73 16.13 -8.68 1.23
N ARG A 74 15.63 -7.78 0.34
CA ARG A 74 14.36 -7.09 0.50
C ARG A 74 13.52 -7.16 -0.77
N TYR A 75 12.22 -6.94 -0.63
CA TYR A 75 11.33 -6.67 -1.75
C TYR A 75 11.16 -5.16 -1.93
N VAL A 76 11.13 -4.73 -3.19
CA VAL A 76 10.98 -3.31 -3.59
C VAL A 76 9.84 -3.16 -4.58
N ILE A 77 9.26 -1.97 -4.64
CA ILE A 77 8.28 -1.58 -5.67
C ILE A 77 8.82 -0.35 -6.38
N ASN A 78 9.20 -0.53 -7.64
CA ASN A 78 9.86 0.49 -8.44
C ASN A 78 8.92 1.12 -9.46
N HIS A 79 9.26 2.34 -9.95
CA HIS A 79 8.59 3.04 -11.05
C HIS A 79 7.10 3.24 -10.81
N VAL A 80 6.74 3.79 -9.67
CA VAL A 80 5.35 4.11 -9.32
C VAL A 80 5.14 5.62 -9.26
N MET A 81 3.87 6.01 -9.35
CA MET A 81 3.38 7.33 -9.00
C MET A 81 2.67 7.20 -7.65
N PRO A 82 3.17 7.86 -6.59
CA PRO A 82 2.47 7.88 -5.31
C PRO A 82 1.19 8.73 -5.37
N PRO A 83 0.40 8.84 -4.30
CA PRO A 83 -0.70 9.81 -4.22
C PRO A 83 -0.24 11.24 -4.53
N ASP A 84 0.97 11.63 -4.15
CA ASP A 84 1.59 12.88 -4.62
C ASP A 84 2.06 12.75 -6.08
N GLU A 85 1.21 13.21 -6.99
CA GLU A 85 1.42 13.15 -8.44
C GLU A 85 2.59 14.02 -8.95
N TYR A 86 3.16 14.92 -8.13
CA TYR A 86 4.29 15.75 -8.53
C TYR A 86 5.56 14.92 -8.69
N HIS A 87 5.61 13.76 -8.06
CA HIS A 87 6.78 12.90 -8.07
C HIS A 87 6.51 11.62 -8.86
N TYR A 88 7.03 11.56 -10.07
CA TYR A 88 6.93 10.40 -10.96
C TYR A 88 8.10 10.37 -11.95
N PRO A 89 8.72 9.20 -12.18
CA PRO A 89 8.58 7.97 -11.40
C PRO A 89 9.37 8.01 -10.10
N VAL A 90 8.87 7.31 -9.08
CA VAL A 90 9.61 7.10 -7.83
C VAL A 90 9.74 5.60 -7.53
N ASN A 91 10.71 5.27 -6.68
CA ASN A 91 10.91 3.93 -6.16
C ASN A 91 10.51 3.91 -4.68
N ASN A 92 9.98 2.78 -4.24
CA ASN A 92 9.63 2.57 -2.84
C ASN A 92 8.84 3.74 -2.23
N SER A 93 7.71 4.14 -2.88
CA SER A 93 6.77 5.05 -2.24
C SER A 93 6.32 4.48 -0.91
N VAL A 94 6.45 5.26 0.17
CA VAL A 94 6.08 4.80 1.51
C VAL A 94 4.61 4.40 1.57
N TYR A 95 3.72 5.21 0.99
CA TYR A 95 2.28 4.92 0.96
C TYR A 95 1.98 3.64 0.18
N THR A 96 2.50 3.54 -1.05
CA THR A 96 2.27 2.37 -1.91
C THR A 96 2.76 1.08 -1.23
N ASN A 97 3.94 1.12 -0.61
CA ASN A 97 4.52 -0.06 0.03
C ASN A 97 3.76 -0.43 1.32
N VAL A 98 3.32 0.54 2.11
CA VAL A 98 2.52 0.27 3.32
C VAL A 98 1.15 -0.31 2.95
N VAL A 99 0.44 0.24 1.98
CA VAL A 99 -0.87 -0.29 1.59
C VAL A 99 -0.76 -1.68 0.95
N ALA A 100 0.31 -1.96 0.20
CA ALA A 100 0.62 -3.29 -0.31
C ALA A 100 0.85 -4.31 0.82
N LYS A 101 1.67 -3.94 1.81
CA LYS A 101 1.92 -4.75 3.01
C LYS A 101 0.63 -5.04 3.77
N ILE A 102 -0.21 -4.03 3.98
CA ILE A 102 -1.52 -4.19 4.64
C ILE A 102 -2.41 -5.16 3.88
N ASN A 103 -2.45 -5.07 2.54
CA ASN A 103 -3.24 -5.98 1.72
C ASN A 103 -2.77 -7.44 1.83
N LEU A 104 -1.47 -7.70 1.71
CA LEU A 104 -0.90 -9.04 1.82
C LEU A 104 -1.21 -9.67 3.19
N LEU A 105 -1.04 -8.91 4.27
CA LEU A 105 -1.34 -9.37 5.63
C LEU A 105 -2.85 -9.58 5.85
N PHE A 106 -3.68 -8.71 5.30
CA PHE A 106 -5.14 -8.87 5.41
C PHE A 106 -5.66 -10.06 4.60
N ALA A 107 -5.13 -10.33 3.42
CA ALA A 107 -5.49 -11.50 2.63
C ALA A 107 -5.19 -12.80 3.41
N LYS A 108 -4.05 -12.87 4.10
CA LYS A 108 -3.73 -13.97 5.02
C LYS A 108 -4.71 -14.05 6.20
N GLU A 109 -5.02 -12.91 6.85
CA GLU A 109 -6.01 -12.84 7.94
C GLU A 109 -7.37 -13.37 7.49
N ALA A 110 -7.82 -12.95 6.30
CA ALA A 110 -9.09 -13.36 5.72
C ALA A 110 -9.11 -14.86 5.39
N ALA A 111 -8.03 -15.42 4.83
CA ALA A 111 -7.89 -16.85 4.61
C ALA A 111 -8.03 -17.62 5.93
N THR A 112 -7.31 -17.20 6.96
CA THR A 112 -7.35 -17.83 8.29
C THR A 112 -8.76 -17.77 8.90
N ALA A 113 -9.45 -16.64 8.78
CA ALA A 113 -10.82 -16.48 9.28
C ALA A 113 -11.83 -17.43 8.60
N LEU A 114 -11.53 -17.84 7.36
CA LEU A 114 -12.33 -18.81 6.59
C LEU A 114 -11.82 -20.26 6.71
N GLY A 115 -10.81 -20.52 7.56
CA GLY A 115 -10.20 -21.84 7.68
C GLY A 115 -9.46 -22.30 6.41
N ARG A 116 -8.95 -21.35 5.61
CA ARG A 116 -8.21 -21.60 4.37
C ARG A 116 -6.71 -21.38 4.57
N GLU A 117 -5.91 -22.09 3.80
CA GLU A 117 -4.48 -21.78 3.69
C GLU A 117 -4.26 -20.58 2.77
N SER A 118 -3.20 -19.85 3.03
CA SER A 118 -2.72 -18.74 2.18
C SER A 118 -1.31 -19.01 1.69
N PRO A 119 -0.91 -18.48 0.52
CA PRO A 119 0.46 -18.56 0.05
C PRO A 119 1.44 -18.01 1.09
N GLN A 120 2.48 -18.78 1.41
CA GLN A 120 3.53 -18.37 2.37
C GLN A 120 4.28 -17.13 1.86
N GLU A 121 4.37 -16.99 0.57
CA GLU A 121 5.01 -15.87 -0.11
C GLU A 121 4.47 -14.52 0.33
N TRP A 122 3.16 -14.38 0.54
CA TRP A 122 2.55 -13.13 1.00
C TRP A 122 3.13 -12.64 2.32
N SER A 123 3.34 -13.57 3.26
CA SER A 123 3.96 -13.22 4.55
C SER A 123 5.41 -12.80 4.38
N THR A 124 6.16 -13.54 3.54
CA THR A 124 7.57 -13.25 3.27
C THR A 124 7.75 -11.89 2.59
N ILE A 125 6.91 -11.59 1.60
CA ILE A 125 6.92 -10.28 0.94
C ILE A 125 6.57 -9.19 1.95
N ALA A 126 5.47 -9.32 2.69
CA ALA A 126 5.03 -8.32 3.65
C ALA A 126 6.08 -8.03 4.73
N GLU A 127 6.82 -9.06 5.17
CA GLU A 127 7.90 -8.92 6.16
C GLU A 127 9.12 -8.19 5.59
N LYS A 128 9.51 -8.53 4.36
CA LYS A 128 10.73 -8.03 3.71
C LYS A 128 10.52 -6.81 2.82
N LEU A 129 9.28 -6.35 2.61
CA LEU A 129 9.00 -5.18 1.78
C LEU A 129 9.65 -3.93 2.39
N VAL A 130 10.38 -3.19 1.56
CA VAL A 130 11.02 -1.94 1.97
C VAL A 130 9.94 -0.91 2.34
N ILE A 131 9.98 -0.43 3.56
CA ILE A 131 9.25 0.76 3.99
C ILE A 131 10.32 1.82 4.27
N PRO A 132 10.43 2.88 3.46
CA PRO A 132 11.45 3.91 3.65
C PRO A 132 11.41 4.50 5.05
N PHE A 133 12.57 4.61 5.69
CA PHE A 133 12.72 5.20 7.00
C PHE A 133 14.08 5.91 7.12
N ASP A 134 14.05 7.18 7.47
CA ASP A 134 15.24 7.97 7.77
C ASP A 134 15.52 7.90 9.28
N SER A 135 16.52 7.12 9.65
CA SER A 135 16.90 6.92 11.05
C SER A 135 17.67 8.10 11.66
N GLU A 136 18.23 8.99 10.85
CA GLU A 136 18.94 10.18 11.34
C GLU A 136 17.93 11.25 11.79
N ASN A 137 16.87 11.44 11.00
CA ASN A 137 15.84 12.44 11.26
C ASN A 137 14.57 11.85 11.88
N ASN A 138 14.52 10.51 12.04
CA ASN A 138 13.44 9.76 12.67
C ASN A 138 12.06 9.93 12.02
N PHE A 139 11.98 9.85 10.70
CA PHE A 139 10.73 9.94 9.96
C PHE A 139 10.66 8.98 8.77
N HIS A 140 9.46 8.76 8.24
CA HIS A 140 9.24 8.06 6.98
C HIS A 140 9.23 9.06 5.82
N PRO A 141 10.24 9.04 4.92
CA PRO A 141 10.23 9.88 3.74
C PRO A 141 9.14 9.41 2.75
N GLU A 142 8.68 10.32 1.91
CA GLU A 142 7.61 10.05 0.91
C GLU A 142 7.96 8.89 -0.02
N TYR A 143 9.23 8.77 -0.39
CA TYR A 143 9.78 7.72 -1.26
C TYR A 143 11.29 7.62 -1.09
N GLU A 144 11.90 6.62 -1.67
CA GLU A 144 13.35 6.43 -1.66
C GLU A 144 14.07 7.62 -2.32
N GLY A 145 15.02 8.22 -1.59
CA GLY A 145 15.76 9.41 -2.05
C GLY A 145 15.01 10.72 -1.94
N TYR A 146 13.89 10.76 -1.20
CA TYR A 146 13.23 12.01 -0.83
C TYR A 146 14.12 12.84 0.11
N THR A 147 14.07 14.16 -0.08
CA THR A 147 14.77 15.13 0.77
C THR A 147 13.80 16.25 1.18
N LEU A 148 13.99 16.82 2.37
CA LEU A 148 13.04 17.77 2.98
C LEU A 148 12.91 19.11 2.23
N ASP A 149 13.78 19.38 1.27
CA ASP A 149 13.73 20.57 0.40
C ASP A 149 12.83 20.38 -0.83
N LYS A 150 12.33 19.17 -1.06
CA LYS A 150 11.41 18.90 -2.17
C LYS A 150 10.00 19.35 -1.84
N GLU A 151 9.42 20.10 -2.77
CA GLU A 151 8.01 20.47 -2.70
C GLU A 151 7.14 19.24 -2.88
N VAL A 152 6.12 19.10 -2.04
CA VAL A 152 5.09 18.07 -2.13
C VAL A 152 3.73 18.69 -2.40
N LYS A 153 2.93 18.07 -3.27
CA LYS A 153 1.54 18.47 -3.49
C LYS A 153 0.66 18.03 -2.34
N GLN A 154 0.94 16.84 -1.82
CA GLN A 154 0.25 16.23 -0.69
C GLN A 154 1.22 15.29 0.05
N ALA A 155 1.08 15.23 1.37
CA ALA A 155 1.99 14.47 2.21
C ALA A 155 1.51 13.00 2.32
N ASP A 156 2.10 12.12 1.54
CA ASP A 156 1.76 10.70 1.49
C ASP A 156 2.16 9.96 2.78
N ALA A 157 3.27 10.35 3.39
CA ALA A 157 3.74 9.79 4.64
C ALA A 157 2.75 9.99 5.80
N ILE A 158 1.95 11.05 5.79
CA ILE A 158 0.89 11.28 6.78
C ILE A 158 -0.20 10.21 6.68
N LEU A 159 -0.52 9.79 5.45
CA LEU A 159 -1.57 8.81 5.19
C LEU A 159 -1.25 7.42 5.77
N ILE A 160 0.03 7.08 5.97
CA ILE A 160 0.37 5.81 6.61
C ILE A 160 0.01 5.82 8.10
N GLY A 161 0.04 6.98 8.77
CA GLY A 161 -0.44 7.13 10.15
C GLY A 161 -1.97 7.11 10.22
N TYR A 162 -2.63 7.91 9.39
CA TYR A 162 -4.08 7.93 9.24
C TYR A 162 -4.44 8.17 7.77
N PRO A 163 -5.30 7.34 7.13
CA PRO A 163 -6.16 6.32 7.75
C PRO A 163 -5.54 4.92 7.87
N LEU A 164 -4.32 4.65 7.35
CA LEU A 164 -3.80 3.29 7.25
C LEU A 164 -3.46 2.66 8.61
N MET A 165 -3.25 3.46 9.65
CA MET A 165 -2.92 3.02 11.01
C MET A 165 -1.71 2.08 11.03
N TYR A 166 -0.70 2.41 10.22
CA TYR A 166 0.56 1.69 10.22
C TYR A 166 1.26 1.88 11.57
N GLU A 167 1.72 0.78 12.17
CA GLU A 167 2.41 0.84 13.45
C GLU A 167 3.76 1.53 13.29
N MET A 168 3.90 2.70 13.89
CA MET A 168 5.12 3.49 13.96
C MET A 168 5.51 3.71 15.42
N ASP A 169 6.80 3.92 15.66
CA ASP A 169 7.25 4.35 16.97
C ASP A 169 6.54 5.67 17.35
N LYS A 170 6.21 5.84 18.64
CA LYS A 170 5.48 7.02 19.12
C LYS A 170 6.13 8.35 18.72
N GLN A 171 7.46 8.41 18.75
CA GLN A 171 8.20 9.61 18.37
C GLN A 171 8.01 9.96 16.89
N VAL A 172 7.91 8.94 16.02
CA VAL A 172 7.64 9.10 14.58
C VAL A 172 6.20 9.56 14.35
N SER A 173 5.25 8.97 15.07
CA SER A 173 3.84 9.36 14.98
C SER A 173 3.59 10.81 15.39
N ASP A 174 4.28 11.28 16.43
CA ASP A 174 4.16 12.66 16.90
C ASP A 174 4.72 13.66 15.88
N LEU A 175 5.81 13.32 15.17
CA LEU A 175 6.38 14.15 14.10
C LEU A 175 5.47 14.25 12.88
N VAL A 176 4.81 13.16 12.50
CA VAL A 176 3.82 13.15 11.41
C VAL A 176 2.64 14.09 11.72
N LEU A 177 2.21 14.17 12.98
CA LEU A 177 1.13 15.07 13.40
C LEU A 177 1.55 16.55 13.46
N ILE A 178 2.80 16.85 13.79
CA ILE A 178 3.32 18.22 13.88
C ILE A 178 3.52 18.85 12.49
N SER A 179 3.83 18.06 11.48
CA SER A 179 4.01 18.55 10.11
C SER A 179 2.71 19.03 9.43
N ILE A 180 1.55 18.85 10.09
CA ILE A 180 0.21 19.28 9.60
C ILE A 180 -0.20 20.64 10.19
N SER A 181 0.48 21.13 11.19
CA SER A 181 0.19 22.42 11.88
C SER A 181 1.01 23.55 11.32
#